data_3b154b3cca718355f5eec75c7386f2b8
#
_entry.id   3b154b3cca718355f5eec75c7386f2b8
#
_cell.length_a   1.000
_cell.length_b   1.000
_cell.length_c   1.000
_cell.angle_alpha   90.00
_cell.angle_beta   90.00
_cell.angle_gamma   90.00
#
_symmetry.space_group_name_H-M   'P 1'
#
loop_
_entity.id
_entity.type
_entity.pdbx_description
1 polymer ?
#
loop_
_entity_poly.entity_id
_entity_poly.type
_entity_poly.pdbx_seq_one_letter_code
_entity_poly.pdbx_strand_id
1 'polypeptide(L)'
;MDLNRRNRGFAATIVSAAISLALLVPITAHAQTASISGVLGSFDIVNQTGQDAHGFEIQIEGALPNDLYYTGFGQRYGMGTVVPYATGVYVRWASPYDSAHQQFTQTTQNHVGNPSFSWQDCYMGGAGYATSGCEALSQGLRYPYATGLVATGRWLVEDPQNPGSLIAVNPGVAIPLIVTYSLSPVPTFTAPVVVAVVEAPEPPEVIGQYGNAQWVKVYKNQLTREVTQADLDNLSSIIPTDPTQLETAWDILQASPPSNGNQKQKRTQNQGSLAPDTRAIVRRYETYKYTGAYDPLTHQVVCADLTCTAPSTGELGDFIGAHNSAVNVTADSLVVTKTGAGTVGGAGGKIGCGGACAMFAPAGTVLSLLANPGGLVFTGWSGACSGTGLTCTVTVNGATQVGAGFLPQFTLSVGRSNSGTISGTPSGNDRTIDCGGNCSAKFTQGTTVTLTAIPPAGKTFASWGGACSGTAPTCSVTIAKDTSVQANFNK
;
A
#
# COMPACT_ATOMS: atom_id res chain seq x y z
N MET A 1 -9.20 -34.15 81.59
CA MET A 1 -10.59 -34.13 82.08
C MET A 1 -11.46 -33.94 80.87
N ASP A 2 -11.87 -35.04 80.36
CA ASP A 2 -13.18 -35.71 80.47
C ASP A 2 -14.27 -35.06 79.61
N LEU A 3 -14.56 -35.80 78.54
CA LEU A 3 -15.77 -36.63 78.31
C LEU A 3 -17.00 -35.78 77.87
N ASN A 4 -17.77 -35.98 76.88
CA ASN A 4 -18.39 -37.15 76.32
C ASN A 4 -19.49 -36.76 75.28
N ARG A 5 -19.57 -37.50 74.19
CA ARG A 5 -20.73 -37.99 73.45
C ARG A 5 -21.95 -37.09 73.22
N ARG A 6 -22.35 -37.01 71.92
CA ARG A 6 -23.58 -37.70 71.45
C ARG A 6 -23.71 -37.67 69.94
N ASN A 7 -23.79 -38.85 69.36
CA ASN A 7 -24.34 -39.14 68.03
C ASN A 7 -25.75 -38.60 67.79
N ARG A 8 -26.00 -38.02 66.63
CA ARG A 8 -27.28 -38.11 65.94
C ARG A 8 -26.97 -38.14 64.44
N GLY A 9 -27.32 -39.24 63.78
CA GLY A 9 -27.30 -39.40 62.35
C GLY A 9 -28.32 -38.55 61.66
N PHE A 10 -27.92 -37.97 60.56
CA PHE A 10 -28.80 -37.45 59.54
C PHE A 10 -28.41 -38.10 58.21
N ALA A 11 -29.37 -38.78 57.60
CA ALA A 11 -29.24 -39.37 56.27
C ALA A 11 -29.07 -38.22 55.27
N ALA A 12 -27.91 -38.17 54.59
CA ALA A 12 -27.67 -37.29 53.49
C ALA A 12 -28.07 -37.94 52.17
N THR A 13 -29.13 -37.43 51.59
CA THR A 13 -29.57 -37.76 50.24
C THR A 13 -28.53 -37.26 49.25
N ILE A 14 -27.85 -38.17 48.55
CA ILE A 14 -26.90 -37.82 47.50
C ILE A 14 -27.70 -37.37 46.27
N VAL A 15 -27.78 -36.07 46.02
CA VAL A 15 -28.21 -35.51 44.75
C VAL A 15 -26.99 -35.53 43.83
N SER A 16 -26.98 -36.44 42.87
CA SER A 16 -25.99 -36.47 41.80
C SER A 16 -26.21 -35.26 40.87
N ALA A 17 -25.48 -34.19 41.09
CA ALA A 17 -25.35 -33.11 40.13
C ALA A 17 -24.41 -33.58 39.01
N ALA A 18 -24.97 -33.86 37.85
CA ALA A 18 -24.19 -34.05 36.62
C ALA A 18 -23.56 -32.73 36.24
N ILE A 19 -22.27 -32.54 36.55
CA ILE A 19 -21.46 -31.44 36.06
C ILE A 19 -21.17 -31.76 34.60
N SER A 20 -21.92 -31.11 33.70
CA SER A 20 -21.55 -31.04 32.29
C SER A 20 -20.24 -30.29 32.17
N LEU A 21 -19.15 -31.03 32.01
CA LEU A 21 -17.83 -30.49 31.69
C LEU A 21 -17.91 -29.98 30.24
N ALA A 22 -18.30 -28.73 30.07
CA ALA A 22 -18.12 -28.02 28.81
C ALA A 22 -16.62 -27.99 28.52
N LEU A 23 -16.18 -28.82 27.56
CA LEU A 23 -14.86 -28.70 26.96
C LEU A 23 -14.76 -27.27 26.38
N LEU A 24 -14.15 -26.39 27.15
CA LEU A 24 -13.60 -25.12 26.64
C LEU A 24 -12.47 -25.52 25.68
N VAL A 25 -12.84 -25.73 24.40
CA VAL A 25 -11.86 -25.71 23.33
C VAL A 25 -11.23 -24.31 23.41
N PRO A 26 -9.92 -24.17 23.64
CA PRO A 26 -9.32 -22.87 23.57
C PRO A 26 -9.53 -22.36 22.13
N ILE A 27 -10.36 -21.36 21.98
CA ILE A 27 -10.41 -20.57 20.76
C ILE A 27 -9.04 -19.92 20.69
N THR A 28 -8.12 -20.54 19.96
CA THR A 28 -6.86 -19.89 19.60
C THR A 28 -7.28 -18.68 18.79
N ALA A 29 -7.22 -17.52 19.41
CA ALA A 29 -7.34 -16.25 18.70
C ALA A 29 -6.21 -16.26 17.65
N HIS A 30 -6.53 -16.62 16.42
CA HIS A 30 -5.60 -16.47 15.32
C HIS A 30 -5.44 -14.98 15.13
N ALA A 31 -4.28 -14.46 15.56
CA ALA A 31 -3.86 -13.11 15.24
C ALA A 31 -3.93 -12.95 13.72
N GLN A 32 -4.37 -11.78 13.28
CA GLN A 32 -4.41 -11.43 11.88
C GLN A 32 -3.01 -11.61 11.28
N THR A 33 -2.87 -12.49 10.29
CA THR A 33 -1.59 -12.79 9.67
C THR A 33 -1.34 -11.80 8.54
N ALA A 34 -0.80 -10.65 8.86
CA ALA A 34 -0.04 -9.88 7.89
C ALA A 34 1.43 -10.33 7.97
N SER A 35 2.10 -10.41 6.85
CA SER A 35 3.53 -10.70 6.78
C SER A 35 4.25 -9.62 5.99
N ILE A 36 5.49 -9.37 6.35
CA ILE A 36 6.40 -8.46 5.65
C ILE A 36 7.35 -9.33 4.83
N SER A 37 7.49 -9.03 3.54
CA SER A 37 8.45 -9.70 2.66
C SER A 37 9.38 -8.68 2.01
N GLY A 38 10.64 -8.67 2.43
CA GLY A 38 11.69 -7.82 1.89
C GLY A 38 11.58 -6.35 2.27
N VAL A 39 12.70 -5.72 2.49
CA VAL A 39 12.84 -4.27 2.67
C VAL A 39 13.78 -3.78 1.58
N LEU A 40 13.30 -2.86 0.77
CA LEU A 40 14.04 -2.24 -0.32
C LEU A 40 14.42 -0.82 0.10
N GLY A 41 15.57 -0.33 -0.31
CA GLY A 41 16.02 1.01 0.01
C GLY A 41 16.78 1.67 -1.14
N SER A 42 16.61 2.98 -1.28
CA SER A 42 17.47 3.84 -2.09
C SER A 42 17.74 5.15 -1.36
N PHE A 43 18.87 5.78 -1.67
CA PHE A 43 19.37 6.96 -0.97
C PHE A 43 19.73 8.04 -1.97
N ASP A 44 19.31 9.26 -1.69
CA ASP A 44 19.78 10.46 -2.37
C ASP A 44 20.67 11.23 -1.38
N ILE A 45 21.95 11.40 -1.69
CA ILE A 45 22.93 11.93 -0.73
C ILE A 45 23.69 13.09 -1.35
N VAL A 46 23.74 14.21 -0.63
CA VAL A 46 24.44 15.41 -1.05
C VAL A 46 25.88 15.41 -0.49
N ASN A 47 26.85 15.67 -1.34
CA ASN A 47 28.24 15.84 -0.91
C ASN A 47 28.46 17.24 -0.31
N GLN A 48 28.50 17.31 1.00
CA GLN A 48 28.79 18.53 1.78
C GLN A 48 30.10 18.43 2.55
N THR A 49 31.07 17.65 2.06
CA THR A 49 32.34 17.39 2.74
C THR A 49 33.35 18.54 2.64
N GLY A 50 33.06 19.51 1.82
CA GLY A 50 34.03 20.60 1.51
C GLY A 50 35.04 20.24 0.42
N GLN A 51 35.01 19.01 -0.12
CA GLN A 51 35.90 18.51 -1.18
C GLN A 51 35.14 17.58 -2.14
N ASP A 52 35.71 17.38 -3.31
CA ASP A 52 35.16 16.44 -4.27
C ASP A 52 35.27 14.99 -3.77
N ALA A 53 34.21 14.23 -3.93
CA ALA A 53 34.14 12.82 -3.54
C ALA A 53 34.20 11.89 -4.75
N HIS A 54 34.82 10.74 -4.57
CA HIS A 54 35.03 9.74 -5.62
C HIS A 54 34.36 8.40 -5.26
N GLY A 55 33.46 8.41 -4.30
CA GLY A 55 32.69 7.27 -3.89
C GLY A 55 31.88 7.53 -2.63
N PHE A 56 31.10 6.53 -2.26
CA PHE A 56 30.32 6.53 -1.03
C PHE A 56 30.35 5.14 -0.40
N GLU A 57 30.29 5.06 0.91
CA GLU A 57 30.14 3.77 1.62
C GLU A 57 29.05 3.86 2.68
N ILE A 58 28.37 2.76 2.88
CA ILE A 58 27.48 2.57 4.02
C ILE A 58 28.11 1.48 4.91
N GLN A 59 28.42 1.85 6.13
CA GLN A 59 28.81 0.90 7.17
C GLN A 59 27.56 0.41 7.86
N ILE A 60 27.32 -0.90 7.87
CA ILE A 60 26.17 -1.51 8.54
C ILE A 60 26.68 -2.40 9.67
N GLU A 61 26.60 -1.88 10.89
CA GLU A 61 26.97 -2.58 12.10
C GLU A 61 25.95 -3.66 12.43
N GLY A 62 26.42 -4.84 12.82
CA GLY A 62 25.58 -5.99 13.15
C GLY A 62 25.07 -6.79 11.95
N ALA A 63 25.29 -6.36 10.71
CA ALA A 63 24.87 -7.07 9.52
C ALA A 63 25.92 -8.11 9.06
N LEU A 64 25.45 -9.20 8.49
CA LEU A 64 26.23 -10.17 7.76
C LEU A 64 26.07 -9.97 6.25
N PRO A 65 27.04 -10.40 5.40
CA PRO A 65 26.87 -10.29 3.94
C PRO A 65 25.60 -10.92 3.39
N ASN A 66 25.10 -11.99 4.02
CA ASN A 66 23.86 -12.67 3.61
C ASN A 66 22.58 -11.92 4.00
N ASP A 67 22.66 -10.90 4.86
CA ASP A 67 21.53 -10.02 5.18
C ASP A 67 21.25 -9.04 4.03
N LEU A 68 22.24 -8.84 3.15
CA LEU A 68 22.10 -8.06 1.94
C LEU A 68 21.67 -8.98 0.80
N TYR A 69 20.55 -8.69 0.14
CA TYR A 69 20.14 -9.42 -1.06
C TYR A 69 20.35 -8.61 -2.35
N TYR A 70 20.56 -7.31 -2.19
CA TYR A 70 20.81 -6.39 -3.28
C TYR A 70 21.80 -5.30 -2.85
N THR A 71 22.90 -5.15 -3.59
CA THR A 71 23.82 -4.04 -3.50
C THR A 71 23.63 -3.23 -4.77
N GLY A 72 22.78 -2.23 -4.71
CA GLY A 72 22.29 -1.58 -5.91
C GLY A 72 23.31 -0.79 -6.67
N PHE A 73 22.85 -0.24 -7.76
CA PHE A 73 23.61 0.56 -8.68
C PHE A 73 23.72 1.98 -8.16
N GLY A 74 24.94 2.46 -7.90
CA GLY A 74 25.25 3.87 -7.76
C GLY A 74 25.38 4.50 -9.13
N GLN A 75 24.71 5.61 -9.36
CA GLN A 75 24.61 6.25 -10.67
C GLN A 75 25.97 6.55 -11.30
N ARG A 76 26.90 7.15 -10.53
CA ARG A 76 28.25 7.46 -10.97
C ARG A 76 29.21 6.31 -10.80
N TYR A 77 29.04 5.56 -9.71
CA TYR A 77 30.07 4.63 -9.22
C TYR A 77 29.80 3.16 -9.58
N GLY A 78 28.68 2.86 -10.25
CA GLY A 78 28.33 1.50 -10.65
C GLY A 78 27.83 0.63 -9.51
N MET A 79 28.04 -0.68 -9.58
CA MET A 79 27.57 -1.63 -8.58
C MET A 79 28.32 -1.52 -7.26
N GLY A 80 27.59 -1.54 -6.15
CA GLY A 80 28.19 -1.57 -4.82
C GLY A 80 28.87 -2.90 -4.51
N THR A 81 29.98 -2.83 -3.80
CA THR A 81 30.72 -4.02 -3.31
C THR A 81 30.51 -4.19 -1.82
N VAL A 82 30.31 -5.44 -1.38
CA VAL A 82 30.16 -5.77 0.04
C VAL A 82 31.52 -6.20 0.61
N VAL A 83 31.98 -5.48 1.64
CA VAL A 83 33.23 -5.78 2.33
C VAL A 83 32.92 -6.09 3.79
N PRO A 84 33.04 -7.35 4.23
CA PRO A 84 32.81 -7.71 5.62
C PRO A 84 33.93 -7.21 6.53
N TYR A 85 33.61 -6.87 7.76
CA TYR A 85 34.56 -6.59 8.83
C TYR A 85 34.10 -7.28 10.12
N ALA A 86 34.84 -7.08 11.23
CA ALA A 86 34.66 -7.89 12.45
C ALA A 86 33.24 -7.87 13.04
N THR A 87 32.51 -6.76 12.92
CA THR A 87 31.19 -6.58 13.54
C THR A 87 30.09 -6.17 12.57
N GLY A 88 30.37 -6.19 11.25
CA GLY A 88 29.39 -5.80 10.26
C GLY A 88 29.89 -5.88 8.81
N VAL A 89 29.28 -5.08 7.96
CA VAL A 89 29.63 -4.98 6.54
C VAL A 89 29.72 -3.52 6.10
N TYR A 90 30.62 -3.25 5.16
CA TYR A 90 30.56 -2.05 4.32
C TYR A 90 29.90 -2.40 2.98
N VAL A 91 29.03 -1.53 2.50
CA VAL A 91 28.62 -1.49 1.09
C VAL A 91 29.28 -0.28 0.50
N ARG A 92 30.16 -0.48 -0.48
CA ARG A 92 31.02 0.56 -1.02
C ARG A 92 30.82 0.72 -2.51
N TRP A 93 30.56 1.96 -2.94
CA TRP A 93 30.52 2.39 -4.31
C TRP A 93 31.71 3.31 -4.54
N ALA A 94 32.61 2.96 -5.42
CA ALA A 94 33.86 3.70 -5.60
C ALA A 94 34.19 3.87 -7.10
N SER A 95 34.64 5.07 -7.42
CA SER A 95 35.15 5.38 -8.75
C SER A 95 36.44 4.62 -9.03
N PRO A 96 36.61 4.02 -10.22
CA PRO A 96 37.91 3.54 -10.66
C PRO A 96 38.93 4.66 -10.73
N TYR A 97 40.18 4.35 -10.39
CA TYR A 97 41.31 5.27 -10.55
C TYR A 97 42.03 4.99 -11.86
N ASP A 98 42.17 6.02 -12.68
CA ASP A 98 42.97 5.97 -13.91
C ASP A 98 44.42 6.36 -13.58
N SER A 99 45.27 5.36 -13.47
CA SER A 99 46.70 5.58 -13.16
C SER A 99 47.48 6.26 -14.29
N ALA A 100 46.99 6.20 -15.53
CA ALA A 100 47.63 6.83 -16.67
C ALA A 100 47.42 8.36 -16.65
N HIS A 101 46.26 8.81 -16.17
CA HIS A 101 45.92 10.23 -16.05
C HIS A 101 45.97 10.73 -14.60
N GLN A 102 46.31 9.86 -13.66
CA GLN A 102 46.38 10.16 -12.22
C GLN A 102 45.11 10.81 -11.67
N GLN A 103 43.94 10.27 -12.02
CA GLN A 103 42.67 10.82 -11.59
C GLN A 103 41.59 9.73 -11.44
N PHE A 104 40.59 9.96 -10.59
CA PHE A 104 39.40 9.14 -10.55
C PHE A 104 38.50 9.43 -11.75
N THR A 105 37.90 8.39 -12.31
CA THR A 105 37.08 8.50 -13.53
C THR A 105 35.72 9.13 -13.28
N GLN A 106 35.25 9.12 -12.03
CA GLN A 106 33.96 9.67 -11.61
C GLN A 106 34.14 10.53 -10.34
N THR A 107 33.38 11.62 -10.28
CA THR A 107 33.47 12.59 -9.20
C THR A 107 32.09 13.14 -8.87
N THR A 108 31.73 13.16 -7.58
CA THR A 108 30.62 13.94 -7.07
C THR A 108 31.16 15.21 -6.47
N GLN A 109 30.88 16.33 -7.10
CA GLN A 109 31.39 17.64 -6.69
C GLN A 109 30.90 18.00 -5.30
N ASN A 110 31.70 18.81 -4.58
CA ASN A 110 31.24 19.37 -3.33
C ASN A 110 30.06 20.33 -3.54
N HIS A 111 28.98 20.10 -2.85
CA HIS A 111 27.81 20.98 -2.89
C HIS A 111 28.00 22.14 -1.93
N VAL A 112 28.02 23.38 -2.45
CA VAL A 112 27.96 24.59 -1.65
C VAL A 112 26.51 25.07 -1.62
N GLY A 113 25.93 25.13 -0.42
CA GLY A 113 24.52 25.30 -0.13
C GLY A 113 23.73 26.15 -1.12
N ASN A 114 22.71 25.55 -1.70
CA ASN A 114 21.76 26.23 -2.57
C ASN A 114 20.35 25.98 -1.99
N PRO A 115 19.65 27.00 -1.50
CA PRO A 115 18.32 26.84 -0.91
C PRO A 115 17.25 26.37 -1.90
N SER A 116 17.53 26.41 -3.21
CA SER A 116 16.64 25.85 -4.23
C SER A 116 16.97 24.40 -4.60
N PHE A 117 17.96 23.79 -3.95
CA PHE A 117 18.32 22.40 -4.18
C PHE A 117 17.18 21.48 -3.74
N SER A 118 16.78 20.56 -4.61
CA SER A 118 15.71 19.62 -4.37
C SER A 118 16.15 18.18 -4.67
N TRP A 119 15.40 17.21 -4.20
CA TRP A 119 15.65 15.80 -4.50
C TRP A 119 15.67 15.49 -6.01
N GLN A 120 14.99 16.30 -6.82
CA GLN A 120 14.99 16.16 -8.28
C GLN A 120 16.38 16.40 -8.88
N ASP A 121 17.23 17.14 -8.19
CA ASP A 121 18.62 17.38 -8.62
C ASP A 121 19.50 16.14 -8.37
N CYS A 122 19.11 15.24 -7.47
CA CYS A 122 19.77 13.95 -7.23
C CYS A 122 19.30 12.86 -8.20
N TYR A 123 18.20 13.07 -8.91
CA TYR A 123 17.59 12.06 -9.77
C TYR A 123 18.28 11.97 -11.12
N MET A 124 18.56 10.72 -11.55
CA MET A 124 19.16 10.45 -12.86
C MET A 124 18.25 10.93 -13.99
N GLY A 125 18.78 11.80 -14.83
CA GLY A 125 18.04 12.45 -15.92
C GLY A 125 17.50 13.83 -15.57
N GLY A 126 17.65 14.29 -14.33
CA GLY A 126 17.49 15.70 -13.98
C GLY A 126 18.56 16.56 -14.68
N ALA A 127 18.18 17.71 -15.22
CA ALA A 127 19.08 18.57 -15.99
C ALA A 127 20.32 19.04 -15.18
N GLY A 128 20.25 18.98 -13.84
CA GLY A 128 21.32 19.37 -12.93
C GLY A 128 22.17 18.24 -12.37
N TYR A 129 21.83 16.97 -12.63
CA TYR A 129 22.50 15.83 -11.97
C TYR A 129 24.02 15.82 -12.12
N ALA A 130 24.53 16.12 -13.29
CA ALA A 130 25.98 16.07 -13.57
C ALA A 130 26.81 16.99 -12.63
N THR A 131 26.24 18.11 -12.19
CA THR A 131 26.88 19.13 -11.36
C THR A 131 26.20 19.33 -10.01
N SER A 132 25.26 18.45 -9.65
CA SER A 132 24.42 18.62 -8.46
C SER A 132 25.16 18.46 -7.15
N GLY A 133 26.31 17.82 -7.13
CA GLY A 133 26.96 17.40 -5.89
C GLY A 133 26.17 16.34 -5.12
N CYS A 134 25.31 15.60 -5.82
CA CYS A 134 24.44 14.59 -5.25
C CYS A 134 24.66 13.22 -5.92
N GLU A 135 24.39 12.15 -5.18
CA GLU A 135 24.44 10.79 -5.69
C GLU A 135 23.22 10.01 -5.24
N ALA A 136 22.70 9.18 -6.15
CA ALA A 136 21.63 8.24 -5.86
C ALA A 136 22.20 6.81 -5.81
N LEU A 137 21.93 6.11 -4.71
CA LEU A 137 22.43 4.77 -4.41
C LEU A 137 21.28 3.88 -3.98
N SER A 138 21.37 2.57 -4.20
CA SER A 138 20.35 1.64 -3.74
C SER A 138 20.92 0.40 -3.08
N GLN A 139 20.21 -0.13 -2.11
CA GLN A 139 20.52 -1.41 -1.47
C GLN A 139 19.26 -2.10 -0.98
N GLY A 140 19.30 -3.42 -0.80
CA GLY A 140 18.21 -4.19 -0.22
C GLY A 140 18.68 -5.06 0.95
N LEU A 141 17.82 -5.19 1.96
CA LEU A 141 18.01 -6.09 3.10
C LEU A 141 17.04 -7.26 3.01
N ARG A 142 17.51 -8.48 3.32
CA ARG A 142 16.64 -9.65 3.43
C ARG A 142 15.81 -9.56 4.71
N TYR A 143 14.52 -9.82 4.59
CA TYR A 143 13.67 -9.92 5.78
C TYR A 143 13.53 -11.40 6.19
N PRO A 144 13.52 -11.74 7.50
CA PRO A 144 13.86 -10.85 8.62
C PRO A 144 15.37 -10.62 8.70
N TYR A 145 15.79 -9.37 8.70
CA TYR A 145 17.18 -9.02 8.96
C TYR A 145 17.44 -8.95 10.48
N ALA A 146 18.72 -8.95 10.88
CA ALA A 146 19.10 -8.83 12.27
C ALA A 146 18.52 -7.56 12.91
N THR A 147 17.96 -7.69 14.12
CA THR A 147 17.46 -6.54 14.87
C THR A 147 18.61 -5.70 15.40
N GLY A 148 18.45 -4.38 15.39
CA GLY A 148 19.45 -3.47 15.96
C GLY A 148 20.58 -3.11 14.99
N LEU A 149 20.40 -3.32 13.70
CA LEU A 149 21.34 -2.83 12.70
C LEU A 149 21.48 -1.30 12.79
N VAL A 150 22.70 -0.82 12.67
CA VAL A 150 23.04 0.58 12.63
C VAL A 150 23.78 0.88 11.35
N ALA A 151 23.34 1.89 10.60
CA ALA A 151 24.01 2.30 9.38
C ALA A 151 24.61 3.70 9.53
N THR A 152 25.81 3.87 8.97
CA THR A 152 26.48 5.16 8.85
C THR A 152 26.99 5.32 7.43
N GLY A 153 26.52 6.37 6.75
CA GLY A 153 27.00 6.72 5.41
C GLY A 153 28.23 7.61 5.48
N ARG A 154 29.18 7.43 4.56
CA ARG A 154 30.37 8.27 4.45
C ARG A 154 30.75 8.49 3.00
N TRP A 155 31.09 9.72 2.67
CA TRP A 155 31.74 10.03 1.41
C TRP A 155 33.16 9.50 1.38
N LEU A 156 33.61 9.03 0.23
CA LEU A 156 34.97 8.60 -0.02
C LEU A 156 35.68 9.67 -0.86
N VAL A 157 36.75 10.20 -0.29
CA VAL A 157 37.62 11.22 -0.94
C VAL A 157 39.00 10.64 -1.20
N GLU A 158 39.77 11.25 -2.10
CA GLU A 158 41.13 10.83 -2.34
C GLU A 158 41.98 10.95 -1.06
N ASP A 159 42.77 9.95 -0.75
CA ASP A 159 43.74 10.00 0.33
C ASP A 159 44.93 10.90 -0.10
N PRO A 160 45.13 12.06 0.54
CA PRO A 160 46.22 12.96 0.19
C PRO A 160 47.62 12.37 0.46
N GLN A 161 47.70 11.29 1.26
CA GLN A 161 48.96 10.60 1.55
C GLN A 161 49.22 9.44 0.60
N ASN A 162 48.17 8.89 -0.05
CA ASN A 162 48.27 7.77 -0.97
C ASN A 162 47.40 8.04 -2.23
N PRO A 163 47.90 8.81 -3.18
CA PRO A 163 47.15 9.12 -4.40
C PRO A 163 46.61 7.90 -5.10
N GLY A 164 45.35 7.94 -5.52
CA GLY A 164 44.63 6.82 -6.11
C GLY A 164 43.99 5.88 -5.10
N SER A 165 44.13 6.13 -3.80
CA SER A 165 43.41 5.46 -2.72
C SER A 165 42.28 6.33 -2.20
N LEU A 166 41.26 5.71 -1.60
CA LEU A 166 40.09 6.43 -1.04
C LEU A 166 40.03 6.24 0.47
N ILE A 167 39.79 7.35 1.17
CA ILE A 167 39.49 7.36 2.61
C ILE A 167 38.07 7.87 2.87
N ALA A 168 37.46 7.35 3.93
CA ALA A 168 36.12 7.78 4.36
C ALA A 168 36.19 9.09 5.16
N VAL A 169 35.35 10.06 4.82
CA VAL A 169 35.23 11.34 5.53
C VAL A 169 34.45 11.15 6.83
N ASN A 170 34.96 11.72 7.91
CA ASN A 170 34.30 11.78 9.22
C ASN A 170 34.01 13.26 9.56
N PRO A 171 32.85 13.61 10.19
CA PRO A 171 31.76 12.70 10.53
C PRO A 171 31.06 12.14 9.29
N GLY A 172 30.34 11.03 9.45
CA GLY A 172 29.52 10.44 8.38
C GLY A 172 28.33 11.32 8.03
N VAL A 173 27.69 11.00 6.92
CA VAL A 173 26.45 11.67 6.48
C VAL A 173 25.32 11.33 7.43
N ALA A 174 24.71 12.36 8.00
CA ALA A 174 23.69 12.25 9.01
C ALA A 174 22.27 12.15 8.41
N ILE A 175 22.00 11.05 7.72
CA ILE A 175 20.65 10.71 7.23
C ILE A 175 20.19 9.39 7.84
N PRO A 176 18.87 9.17 8.02
CA PRO A 176 18.36 7.88 8.44
C PRO A 176 18.56 6.87 7.31
N LEU A 177 19.54 5.98 7.46
CA LEU A 177 19.90 4.99 6.43
C LEU A 177 19.19 3.66 6.57
N ILE A 178 18.64 3.35 7.75
CA ILE A 178 17.89 2.12 7.99
C ILE A 178 16.54 2.44 8.59
N VAL A 179 15.50 1.93 7.95
CA VAL A 179 14.13 1.92 8.47
C VAL A 179 13.75 0.49 8.78
N THR A 180 13.42 0.21 10.03
CA THR A 180 12.92 -1.10 10.43
C THR A 180 11.41 -1.12 10.41
N TYR A 181 10.82 -2.17 9.84
CA TYR A 181 9.39 -2.36 9.78
C TYR A 181 8.96 -3.52 10.67
N SER A 182 7.86 -3.36 11.36
CA SER A 182 7.22 -4.41 12.13
C SER A 182 5.71 -4.31 12.02
N LEU A 183 5.03 -5.43 12.29
CA LEU A 183 3.59 -5.48 12.40
C LEU A 183 3.21 -5.35 13.86
N SER A 184 2.34 -4.41 14.17
CA SER A 184 1.77 -4.28 15.51
C SER A 184 0.68 -5.33 15.71
N PRO A 185 0.63 -6.02 16.85
CA PRO A 185 -0.47 -6.91 17.18
C PRO A 185 -1.79 -6.14 17.17
N VAL A 186 -2.78 -6.67 16.46
CA VAL A 186 -4.12 -6.07 16.38
C VAL A 186 -5.20 -7.13 16.65
N PRO A 187 -6.36 -6.75 17.18
CA PRO A 187 -7.48 -7.66 17.35
C PRO A 187 -7.93 -8.28 16.02
N THR A 188 -8.50 -9.47 16.08
CA THR A 188 -9.10 -10.13 14.90
C THR A 188 -10.09 -9.22 14.18
N PHE A 189 -10.06 -9.19 12.87
CA PHE A 189 -10.87 -8.34 11.98
C PHE A 189 -10.60 -6.84 12.05
N THR A 190 -9.52 -6.40 12.69
CA THR A 190 -9.04 -5.03 12.56
C THR A 190 -7.92 -4.95 11.52
N ALA A 191 -7.76 -3.77 10.93
CA ALA A 191 -6.70 -3.55 9.95
C ALA A 191 -5.33 -3.72 10.62
N PRO A 192 -4.40 -4.48 10.02
CA PRO A 192 -3.02 -4.55 10.49
C PRO A 192 -2.39 -3.16 10.52
N VAL A 193 -1.53 -2.93 11.50
CA VAL A 193 -0.77 -1.68 11.62
C VAL A 193 0.69 -2.01 11.35
N VAL A 194 1.25 -1.36 10.34
CA VAL A 194 2.69 -1.40 10.09
C VAL A 194 3.34 -0.26 10.86
N VAL A 195 4.39 -0.59 11.60
CA VAL A 195 5.19 0.37 12.35
C VAL A 195 6.54 0.48 11.67
N ALA A 196 6.96 1.71 11.34
CA ALA A 196 8.30 2.02 10.90
C ALA A 196 9.08 2.67 12.05
N VAL A 197 10.30 2.25 12.25
CA VAL A 197 11.20 2.83 13.24
C VAL A 197 12.40 3.42 12.52
N VAL A 198 12.64 4.70 12.76
CA VAL A 198 13.76 5.46 12.23
C VAL A 198 14.67 5.86 13.37
N GLU A 199 15.96 5.66 13.22
CA GLU A 199 16.95 6.06 14.22
C GLU A 199 17.49 7.45 13.92
N ALA A 200 17.74 8.24 14.98
CA ALA A 200 18.42 9.54 14.85
C ALA A 200 19.87 9.30 14.37
N PRO A 201 20.30 9.98 13.30
CA PRO A 201 21.53 9.64 12.60
C PRO A 201 22.80 10.12 13.33
N GLU A 202 22.73 11.21 14.07
CA GLU A 202 23.91 11.79 14.72
C GLU A 202 23.96 11.49 16.22
N PRO A 203 25.03 10.86 16.73
CA PRO A 203 25.26 10.73 18.16
C PRO A 203 25.58 12.09 18.78
N PRO A 204 25.39 12.27 20.10
CA PRO A 204 25.83 13.47 20.79
C PRO A 204 27.35 13.66 20.69
N GLU A 205 27.77 14.88 20.36
CA GLU A 205 29.20 15.24 20.32
C GLU A 205 29.78 15.47 21.73
N VAL A 206 28.94 15.90 22.66
CA VAL A 206 29.30 16.18 24.05
C VAL A 206 28.60 15.21 24.98
N ILE A 207 29.34 14.62 25.90
CA ILE A 207 28.81 13.70 26.92
C ILE A 207 27.75 14.43 27.77
N GLY A 208 26.56 13.82 27.87
CA GLY A 208 25.46 14.37 28.65
C GLY A 208 24.57 15.38 27.90
N GLN A 209 24.89 15.70 26.64
CA GLN A 209 24.06 16.55 25.78
C GLN A 209 23.38 15.75 24.68
N TYR A 210 22.37 16.36 24.06
CA TYR A 210 21.72 15.83 22.86
C TYR A 210 22.61 16.07 21.64
N GLY A 211 22.51 15.19 20.62
CA GLY A 211 23.16 15.39 19.32
C GLY A 211 22.48 16.50 18.51
N ASN A 212 23.02 16.80 17.33
CA ASN A 212 22.40 17.77 16.44
C ASN A 212 21.03 17.27 15.96
N ALA A 213 20.08 18.19 15.91
CA ALA A 213 18.73 17.88 15.43
C ALA A 213 18.61 18.02 13.91
N GLN A 214 17.70 17.26 13.33
CA GLN A 214 17.37 17.31 11.92
C GLN A 214 15.87 17.29 11.72
N TRP A 215 15.35 18.09 10.82
CA TRP A 215 14.01 17.95 10.33
C TRP A 215 13.93 16.83 9.31
N VAL A 216 12.92 15.97 9.44
CA VAL A 216 12.63 14.91 8.47
C VAL A 216 11.21 15.05 7.98
N LYS A 217 11.06 15.27 6.69
CA LYS A 217 9.78 15.23 5.99
C LYS A 217 9.52 13.82 5.54
N VAL A 218 8.41 13.27 5.97
CA VAL A 218 8.02 11.88 5.67
C VAL A 218 6.86 11.90 4.70
N TYR A 219 7.04 11.22 3.57
CA TYR A 219 5.99 10.93 2.61
C TYR A 219 5.59 9.47 2.75
N LYS A 220 4.29 9.20 2.72
CA LYS A 220 3.74 7.85 2.86
C LYS A 220 2.87 7.53 1.68
N ASN A 221 3.03 6.34 1.12
CA ASN A 221 2.18 5.81 0.07
C ASN A 221 1.86 4.33 0.33
N GLN A 222 0.64 3.92 0.05
CA GLN A 222 0.21 2.52 0.07
C GLN A 222 -0.15 2.11 -1.36
N LEU A 223 0.46 1.03 -1.84
CA LEU A 223 0.27 0.55 -3.20
C LEU A 223 -0.49 -0.77 -3.20
N THR A 224 -1.34 -0.95 -4.22
CA THR A 224 -2.10 -2.18 -4.46
C THR A 224 -1.29 -3.25 -5.22
N ARG A 225 -0.03 -2.97 -5.51
CA ARG A 225 0.95 -3.88 -6.12
C ARG A 225 2.21 -3.99 -5.28
N GLU A 226 2.94 -5.05 -5.48
CA GLU A 226 4.28 -5.19 -4.92
C GLU A 226 5.24 -4.19 -5.56
N VAL A 227 6.26 -3.80 -4.80
CA VAL A 227 7.37 -2.93 -5.23
C VAL A 227 8.60 -3.80 -5.47
N THR A 228 9.27 -3.54 -6.57
CA THR A 228 10.53 -4.17 -6.94
C THR A 228 11.69 -3.20 -6.74
N GLN A 229 12.92 -3.68 -6.82
CA GLN A 229 14.09 -2.78 -6.77
C GLN A 229 14.08 -1.77 -7.94
N ALA A 230 13.65 -2.19 -9.12
CA ALA A 230 13.53 -1.30 -10.27
C ALA A 230 12.54 -0.13 -10.05
N ASP A 231 11.52 -0.32 -9.23
CA ASP A 231 10.63 0.76 -8.83
C ASP A 231 11.35 1.78 -7.94
N LEU A 232 12.25 1.33 -7.04
CA LEU A 232 13.04 2.24 -6.20
C LEU A 232 14.16 2.93 -6.99
N ASP A 233 14.65 2.31 -8.03
CA ASP A 233 15.60 2.93 -8.96
C ASP A 233 14.91 3.97 -9.84
N ASN A 234 13.58 3.89 -9.98
CA ASN A 234 12.74 4.87 -10.68
C ASN A 234 11.56 5.32 -9.82
N LEU A 235 11.81 6.22 -8.89
CA LEU A 235 10.86 6.69 -7.88
C LEU A 235 9.57 7.30 -8.45
N SER A 236 9.61 7.84 -9.67
CA SER A 236 8.43 8.44 -10.31
C SER A 236 7.28 7.43 -10.49
N SER A 237 7.57 6.13 -10.45
CA SER A 237 6.57 5.06 -10.56
C SER A 237 5.84 4.77 -9.24
N ILE A 238 6.39 5.15 -8.10
CA ILE A 238 5.90 4.80 -6.76
C ILE A 238 5.67 5.99 -5.84
N ILE A 239 6.30 7.12 -6.12
CA ILE A 239 6.09 8.39 -5.40
C ILE A 239 5.54 9.40 -6.42
N PRO A 240 4.28 9.81 -6.32
CA PRO A 240 3.71 10.83 -7.17
C PRO A 240 4.54 12.11 -7.14
N THR A 241 4.70 12.76 -8.29
CA THR A 241 5.38 14.07 -8.41
C THR A 241 4.55 15.20 -7.79
N ASP A 242 3.26 14.99 -7.62
CA ASP A 242 2.36 15.91 -6.93
C ASP A 242 2.33 15.57 -5.43
N PRO A 243 2.97 16.36 -4.57
CA PRO A 243 3.03 16.09 -3.12
C PRO A 243 1.66 16.17 -2.44
N THR A 244 0.65 16.77 -3.07
CA THR A 244 -0.72 16.83 -2.51
C THR A 244 -1.43 15.49 -2.53
N GLN A 245 -0.95 14.54 -3.32
CA GLN A 245 -1.47 13.17 -3.39
C GLN A 245 -0.88 12.24 -2.32
N LEU A 246 0.07 12.73 -1.53
CA LEU A 246 0.76 11.96 -0.52
C LEU A 246 0.37 12.41 0.89
N GLU A 247 0.20 11.45 1.79
CA GLU A 247 0.17 11.75 3.21
C GLU A 247 1.58 12.18 3.63
N THR A 248 1.72 13.44 4.06
CA THR A 248 2.98 14.00 4.51
C THR A 248 2.96 14.29 6.01
N ALA A 249 4.09 14.06 6.66
CA ALA A 249 4.29 14.42 8.06
C ALA A 249 5.70 14.99 8.23
N TRP A 250 5.87 15.88 9.18
CA TRP A 250 7.18 16.31 9.64
C TRP A 250 7.51 15.65 10.96
N ASP A 251 8.77 15.39 11.17
CA ASP A 251 9.32 14.87 12.41
C ASP A 251 10.67 15.53 12.68
N ILE A 252 11.03 15.64 13.96
CA ILE A 252 12.35 16.10 14.32
C ILE A 252 13.11 14.95 14.96
N LEU A 253 14.28 14.63 14.41
CA LEU A 253 15.16 13.59 14.92
C LEU A 253 16.34 14.22 15.65
N GLN A 254 16.54 13.82 16.89
CA GLN A 254 17.67 14.23 17.71
C GLN A 254 18.07 13.08 18.62
N ALA A 255 19.32 12.70 18.63
CA ALA A 255 19.82 11.69 19.54
C ALA A 255 19.91 12.24 20.97
N SER A 256 19.37 11.51 21.96
CA SER A 256 19.50 11.90 23.36
C SER A 256 20.83 11.45 23.96
N PRO A 257 21.25 12.08 25.06
CA PRO A 257 22.38 11.61 25.84
C PRO A 257 22.17 10.17 26.27
N PRO A 258 23.19 9.30 26.20
CA PRO A 258 23.06 7.92 26.61
C PRO A 258 22.81 7.85 28.13
N SER A 259 21.65 7.36 28.52
CA SER A 259 21.25 7.24 29.92
C SER A 259 21.87 6.05 30.64
N ASN A 260 22.47 5.09 29.96
CA ASN A 260 23.26 3.95 30.49
C ASN A 260 23.85 3.15 29.32
N GLY A 261 24.88 3.67 28.66
CA GLY A 261 25.58 2.99 27.56
C GLY A 261 24.84 3.00 26.23
N ASN A 262 25.48 3.49 25.21
CA ASN A 262 25.21 3.41 23.74
C ASN A 262 23.78 3.13 23.22
N GLN A 263 22.72 3.62 23.85
CA GLN A 263 21.38 3.50 23.29
C GLN A 263 21.09 4.70 22.38
N LYS A 264 21.09 4.47 21.07
CA LYS A 264 20.57 5.43 20.09
C LYS A 264 19.06 5.59 20.27
N GLN A 265 18.57 6.80 20.30
CA GLN A 265 17.14 7.04 20.33
C GLN A 265 16.49 6.58 19.03
N LYS A 266 15.50 5.71 19.21
CA LYS A 266 14.63 5.23 18.14
C LYS A 266 13.32 6.01 18.19
N ARG A 267 12.92 6.62 17.09
CA ARG A 267 11.61 7.23 16.99
C ARG A 267 10.66 6.31 16.26
N THR A 268 9.60 5.89 16.95
CA THR A 268 8.55 5.06 16.36
C THR A 268 7.56 5.96 15.66
N GLN A 269 7.43 5.80 14.35
CA GLN A 269 6.39 6.44 13.58
C GLN A 269 5.22 5.48 13.40
N ASN A 270 4.10 5.79 14.02
CA ASN A 270 2.85 5.08 13.78
C ASN A 270 2.37 5.32 12.36
N GLN A 271 2.07 4.25 11.66
CA GLN A 271 1.90 4.27 10.23
C GLN A 271 0.47 4.22 9.76
N GLY A 272 -0.46 4.18 10.69
CA GLY A 272 -1.87 3.95 10.39
C GLY A 272 -2.16 2.52 9.98
N SER A 273 -3.43 2.24 9.77
CA SER A 273 -3.93 0.94 9.35
C SER A 273 -3.67 0.71 7.87
N LEU A 274 -3.34 -0.53 7.50
CA LEU A 274 -3.29 -0.92 6.09
C LEU A 274 -4.67 -0.84 5.45
N ALA A 275 -4.74 -0.33 4.22
CA ALA A 275 -5.91 -0.54 3.38
C ALA A 275 -6.00 -2.03 2.97
N PRO A 276 -7.20 -2.60 2.80
CA PRO A 276 -7.38 -4.04 2.58
C PRO A 276 -6.69 -4.61 1.34
N ASP A 277 -6.47 -3.79 0.34
CA ASP A 277 -5.82 -4.14 -0.92
C ASP A 277 -4.33 -3.77 -0.97
N THR A 278 -3.78 -3.26 0.12
CA THR A 278 -2.37 -2.85 0.20
C THR A 278 -1.45 -4.06 0.01
N ARG A 279 -0.53 -3.94 -0.94
CA ARG A 279 0.53 -4.91 -1.24
C ARG A 279 1.92 -4.39 -0.90
N ALA A 280 2.09 -3.07 -0.88
CA ALA A 280 3.35 -2.45 -0.48
C ALA A 280 3.12 -1.12 0.23
N ILE A 281 4.04 -0.79 1.12
CA ILE A 281 4.16 0.53 1.74
C ILE A 281 5.46 1.12 1.25
N VAL A 282 5.37 2.36 0.76
CA VAL A 282 6.51 3.14 0.34
C VAL A 282 6.62 4.38 1.22
N ARG A 283 7.83 4.69 1.62
CA ARG A 283 8.16 5.88 2.40
C ARG A 283 9.34 6.58 1.81
N ARG A 284 9.25 7.89 1.79
CA ARG A 284 10.38 8.77 1.53
C ARG A 284 10.63 9.64 2.74
N TYR A 285 11.86 9.69 3.18
CA TYR A 285 12.35 10.50 4.27
C TYR A 285 13.30 11.54 3.69
N GLU A 286 12.89 12.80 3.64
CA GLU A 286 13.75 13.92 3.24
C GLU A 286 14.31 14.60 4.49
N THR A 287 15.62 14.65 4.60
CA THR A 287 16.32 15.15 5.77
C THR A 287 16.90 16.54 5.51
N TYR A 288 16.65 17.43 6.44
CA TYR A 288 17.09 18.82 6.39
C TYR A 288 17.82 19.20 7.68
N LYS A 289 18.78 20.11 7.59
CA LYS A 289 19.42 20.68 8.77
C LYS A 289 18.41 21.42 9.63
N TYR A 290 18.51 21.25 10.94
CA TYR A 290 17.82 22.11 11.88
C TYR A 290 18.65 23.38 12.13
N THR A 291 18.05 24.53 11.93
CA THR A 291 18.70 25.85 12.09
C THR A 291 18.06 26.69 13.20
N GLY A 292 17.14 26.08 13.96
CA GLY A 292 16.49 26.75 15.09
C GLY A 292 17.34 26.76 16.38
N ALA A 293 16.69 27.09 17.48
CA ALA A 293 17.34 27.24 18.79
C ALA A 293 17.57 25.89 19.49
N TYR A 294 18.64 25.82 20.25
CA TYR A 294 18.92 24.70 21.18
C TYR A 294 18.95 25.22 22.62
N ASP A 295 18.54 24.37 23.54
CA ASP A 295 18.74 24.62 24.97
C ASP A 295 20.25 24.71 25.27
N PRO A 296 20.73 25.79 25.90
CA PRO A 296 22.15 26.03 26.06
C PRO A 296 22.87 25.04 27.00
N LEU A 297 22.14 24.32 27.86
CA LEU A 297 22.72 23.38 28.82
C LEU A 297 22.67 21.95 28.29
N THR A 298 21.54 21.56 27.75
CA THR A 298 21.28 20.17 27.33
C THR A 298 21.52 19.96 25.85
N HIS A 299 21.61 21.00 25.04
CA HIS A 299 21.61 20.96 23.59
C HIS A 299 20.34 20.30 23.01
N GLN A 300 19.24 20.27 23.77
CA GLN A 300 17.95 19.80 23.27
C GLN A 300 17.35 20.85 22.35
N VAL A 301 16.72 20.37 21.27
CA VAL A 301 16.00 21.25 20.31
C VAL A 301 14.88 22.02 21.01
N VAL A 302 14.72 23.29 20.64
CA VAL A 302 13.65 24.17 21.11
C VAL A 302 12.93 24.70 19.87
N CYS A 303 11.79 24.10 19.53
CA CYS A 303 11.02 24.55 18.37
C CYS A 303 10.20 25.80 18.71
N ALA A 304 10.07 26.70 17.73
CA ALA A 304 9.34 27.95 17.92
C ALA A 304 7.84 27.74 18.17
N ASP A 305 7.26 26.66 17.64
CA ASP A 305 5.86 26.28 17.85
C ASP A 305 5.64 25.47 19.13
N LEU A 306 6.68 25.19 19.93
CA LEU A 306 6.69 24.38 21.14
C LEU A 306 6.21 22.91 20.97
N THR A 307 5.68 22.55 19.81
CA THR A 307 5.14 21.20 19.53
C THR A 307 6.06 20.36 18.65
N CYS A 308 6.95 21.00 17.92
CA CYS A 308 7.87 20.36 16.96
C CYS A 308 7.14 19.48 15.93
N THR A 309 5.95 19.89 15.50
CA THR A 309 5.12 19.13 14.55
C THR A 309 5.40 19.49 13.09
N ALA A 310 5.99 20.66 12.85
CA ALA A 310 6.46 21.12 11.55
C ALA A 310 7.50 22.25 11.73
N PRO A 311 8.44 22.44 10.79
CA PRO A 311 9.41 23.52 10.90
C PRO A 311 8.74 24.89 10.76
N SER A 312 9.05 25.78 11.69
CA SER A 312 8.71 27.20 11.61
C SER A 312 9.70 27.95 10.71
N THR A 313 9.37 29.20 10.36
CA THR A 313 10.25 30.04 9.56
C THR A 313 11.62 30.19 10.23
N GLY A 314 12.69 29.84 9.50
CA GLY A 314 14.06 29.90 9.97
C GLY A 314 14.56 28.66 10.71
N GLU A 315 13.72 27.64 10.91
CA GLU A 315 14.14 26.38 11.53
C GLU A 315 14.54 25.30 10.51
N LEU A 316 14.11 25.46 9.25
CA LEU A 316 14.45 24.56 8.16
C LEU A 316 15.68 25.08 7.42
N GLY A 317 16.75 24.32 7.52
CA GLY A 317 18.00 24.56 6.80
C GLY A 317 18.12 23.77 5.51
N ASP A 318 19.37 23.61 5.04
CA ASP A 318 19.66 22.92 3.79
C ASP A 318 19.18 21.46 3.77
N PHE A 319 18.78 20.99 2.58
CA PHE A 319 18.56 19.59 2.32
C PHE A 319 19.88 18.81 2.44
N ILE A 320 19.87 17.71 3.21
CA ILE A 320 21.05 16.86 3.44
C ILE A 320 21.00 15.63 2.54
N GLY A 321 19.81 15.08 2.35
CA GLY A 321 19.62 13.89 1.58
C GLY A 321 18.23 13.27 1.81
N ALA A 322 17.96 12.18 1.14
CA ALA A 322 16.72 11.42 1.33
C ALA A 322 16.97 9.93 1.36
N HIS A 323 16.10 9.23 2.05
CA HIS A 323 16.01 7.78 2.05
C HIS A 323 14.62 7.34 1.60
N ASN A 324 14.58 6.51 0.56
CA ASN A 324 13.36 5.84 0.13
C ASN A 324 13.39 4.42 0.65
N SER A 325 12.32 4.00 1.28
CA SER A 325 12.17 2.65 1.80
C SER A 325 10.84 2.07 1.37
N ALA A 326 10.84 0.85 0.91
CA ALA A 326 9.63 0.13 0.57
C ALA A 326 9.62 -1.24 1.25
N VAL A 327 8.45 -1.66 1.67
CA VAL A 327 8.22 -2.98 2.23
C VAL A 327 7.00 -3.60 1.57
N ASN A 328 7.16 -4.82 1.05
CA ASN A 328 6.04 -5.60 0.55
C ASN A 328 5.33 -6.28 1.73
N VAL A 329 4.01 -6.19 1.74
CA VAL A 329 3.18 -6.74 2.78
C VAL A 329 2.14 -7.69 2.18
N THR A 330 1.91 -8.81 2.87
CA THR A 330 0.81 -9.70 2.57
C THR A 330 -0.13 -9.68 3.76
N ALA A 331 -1.39 -9.34 3.55
CA ALA A 331 -2.41 -9.37 4.59
C ALA A 331 -3.61 -10.16 4.07
N ASP A 332 -4.17 -11.00 4.93
CA ASP A 332 -5.38 -11.72 4.60
C ASP A 332 -6.57 -10.76 4.67
N SER A 333 -7.21 -10.53 3.55
CA SER A 333 -8.29 -9.56 3.41
C SER A 333 -9.34 -10.00 2.39
N LEU A 334 -10.56 -9.54 2.57
CA LEU A 334 -11.63 -9.67 1.59
C LEU A 334 -11.96 -8.27 1.05
N VAL A 335 -11.89 -8.13 -0.27
CA VAL A 335 -12.31 -6.92 -0.99
C VAL A 335 -13.48 -7.30 -1.90
N VAL A 336 -14.60 -6.60 -1.76
CA VAL A 336 -15.78 -6.79 -2.60
C VAL A 336 -15.92 -5.58 -3.54
N THR A 337 -15.90 -5.84 -4.83
CA THR A 337 -16.18 -4.84 -5.87
C THR A 337 -17.57 -5.03 -6.42
N LYS A 338 -18.22 -3.97 -6.88
CA LYS A 338 -19.53 -4.08 -7.50
C LYS A 338 -19.67 -3.18 -8.73
N THR A 339 -20.48 -3.62 -9.67
CA THR A 339 -20.96 -2.81 -10.79
C THR A 339 -22.47 -2.59 -10.65
N GLY A 340 -22.93 -1.40 -10.92
CA GLY A 340 -24.34 -1.02 -10.75
C GLY A 340 -24.70 -0.63 -9.30
N ALA A 341 -25.97 -0.28 -9.07
CA ALA A 341 -26.47 0.33 -7.85
C ALA A 341 -26.97 -0.66 -6.78
N GLY A 342 -26.84 -1.99 -7.01
CA GLY A 342 -27.13 -3.00 -6.00
C GLY A 342 -26.15 -2.93 -4.83
N THR A 343 -26.44 -3.65 -3.75
CA THR A 343 -25.57 -3.72 -2.58
C THR A 343 -25.14 -5.16 -2.29
N VAL A 344 -24.01 -5.32 -1.61
CA VAL A 344 -23.54 -6.60 -1.07
C VAL A 344 -23.37 -6.45 0.42
N GLY A 345 -23.99 -7.34 1.16
CA GLY A 345 -23.82 -7.44 2.61
C GLY A 345 -23.26 -8.80 3.03
N GLY A 346 -22.86 -8.94 4.30
CA GLY A 346 -22.45 -10.23 4.83
C GLY A 346 -21.38 -10.14 5.90
N ALA A 347 -20.73 -11.26 6.16
CA ALA A 347 -19.67 -11.38 7.16
C ALA A 347 -20.07 -10.86 8.56
N GLY A 348 -21.30 -11.12 8.99
CA GLY A 348 -21.82 -10.64 10.27
C GLY A 348 -21.96 -9.10 10.33
N GLY A 349 -22.27 -8.45 9.21
CA GLY A 349 -22.42 -6.99 9.11
C GLY A 349 -21.13 -6.23 8.86
N LYS A 350 -19.99 -6.90 8.75
CA LYS A 350 -18.69 -6.27 8.49
C LYS A 350 -18.48 -5.87 7.03
N ILE A 351 -19.19 -6.50 6.10
CA ILE A 351 -19.29 -6.11 4.69
C ILE A 351 -20.63 -5.46 4.45
N GLY A 352 -20.63 -4.25 3.94
CA GLY A 352 -21.80 -3.50 3.54
C GLY A 352 -21.45 -2.59 2.38
N CYS A 353 -21.42 -3.13 1.16
CA CYS A 353 -21.09 -2.38 -0.07
C CYS A 353 -22.20 -1.43 -0.49
N GLY A 354 -22.16 -0.31 -0.06
CA GLY A 354 -22.78 0.99 -0.09
C GLY A 354 -21.94 1.93 0.76
N GLY A 355 -21.14 1.36 1.67
CA GLY A 355 -20.14 2.01 2.53
C GLY A 355 -18.84 1.20 2.57
N ALA A 356 -18.74 0.21 3.45
CA ALA A 356 -17.52 -0.62 3.59
C ALA A 356 -17.57 -1.84 2.66
N CYS A 357 -16.64 -1.91 1.74
CA CYS A 357 -16.51 -3.01 0.77
C CYS A 357 -15.27 -3.88 1.01
N ALA A 358 -14.60 -3.70 2.12
CA ALA A 358 -13.40 -4.46 2.43
C ALA A 358 -13.28 -4.74 3.93
N MET A 359 -12.63 -5.87 4.25
CA MET A 359 -12.32 -6.21 5.63
C MET A 359 -11.08 -7.10 5.71
N PHE A 360 -10.41 -7.07 6.85
CA PHE A 360 -9.38 -8.05 7.18
C PHE A 360 -10.00 -9.25 7.90
N ALA A 361 -9.49 -10.43 7.62
CA ALA A 361 -9.89 -11.66 8.29
C ALA A 361 -8.70 -12.62 8.33
N PRO A 362 -8.55 -13.46 9.37
CA PRO A 362 -7.52 -14.49 9.40
C PRO A 362 -7.61 -15.45 8.20
N ALA A 363 -6.45 -15.96 7.75
CA ALA A 363 -6.40 -16.99 6.71
C ALA A 363 -7.30 -18.18 7.05
N GLY A 364 -7.97 -18.70 6.03
CA GLY A 364 -8.92 -19.79 6.20
C GLY A 364 -10.30 -19.38 6.73
N THR A 365 -10.53 -18.09 7.04
CA THR A 365 -11.86 -17.62 7.48
C THR A 365 -12.88 -17.79 6.35
N VAL A 366 -13.97 -18.51 6.65
CA VAL A 366 -15.09 -18.72 5.73
C VAL A 366 -16.16 -17.67 5.97
N LEU A 367 -16.53 -16.92 4.94
CA LEU A 367 -17.49 -15.82 5.00
C LEU A 367 -18.63 -16.05 4.02
N SER A 368 -19.84 -15.66 4.41
CA SER A 368 -21.02 -15.65 3.53
C SER A 368 -21.36 -14.23 3.13
N LEU A 369 -21.52 -14.01 1.83
CA LEU A 369 -21.93 -12.76 1.21
C LEU A 369 -23.32 -12.90 0.62
N LEU A 370 -24.10 -11.82 0.65
CA LEU A 370 -25.44 -11.74 0.11
C LEU A 370 -25.55 -10.53 -0.84
N ALA A 371 -25.86 -10.79 -2.10
CA ALA A 371 -26.19 -9.76 -3.08
C ALA A 371 -27.63 -9.29 -2.88
N ASN A 372 -27.84 -7.99 -2.76
CA ASN A 372 -29.16 -7.36 -2.71
C ASN A 372 -29.36 -6.47 -3.93
N PRO A 373 -30.13 -6.91 -4.92
CA PRO A 373 -30.33 -6.18 -6.17
C PRO A 373 -31.09 -4.87 -6.02
N GLY A 374 -31.96 -4.70 -5.01
CA GLY A 374 -32.71 -3.44 -4.82
C GLY A 374 -33.58 -3.03 -6.00
N GLY A 375 -34.18 -4.01 -6.73
CA GLY A 375 -34.98 -3.76 -7.93
C GLY A 375 -34.19 -3.82 -9.26
N LEU A 376 -32.90 -4.10 -9.21
CA LEU A 376 -32.04 -4.43 -10.34
C LEU A 376 -32.04 -5.95 -10.59
N VAL A 377 -31.36 -6.38 -11.64
CA VAL A 377 -31.03 -7.80 -11.87
C VAL A 377 -29.61 -8.05 -11.37
N PHE A 378 -29.46 -9.05 -10.52
CA PHE A 378 -28.14 -9.55 -10.19
C PHE A 378 -27.62 -10.40 -11.34
N THR A 379 -26.48 -10.01 -11.93
CA THR A 379 -25.90 -10.69 -13.09
C THR A 379 -24.91 -11.78 -12.71
N GLY A 380 -24.48 -11.81 -11.46
CA GLY A 380 -23.63 -12.88 -10.92
C GLY A 380 -22.43 -12.38 -10.14
N TRP A 381 -21.76 -13.36 -9.55
CA TRP A 381 -20.50 -13.22 -8.84
C TRP A 381 -19.31 -13.45 -9.77
N SER A 382 -18.15 -12.86 -9.41
CA SER A 382 -16.87 -13.08 -10.08
C SER A 382 -15.70 -13.06 -9.08
N GLY A 383 -14.50 -13.45 -9.52
CA GLY A 383 -13.33 -13.57 -8.66
C GLY A 383 -13.35 -14.84 -7.83
N ALA A 384 -13.18 -14.74 -6.51
CA ALA A 384 -13.21 -15.89 -5.60
C ALA A 384 -14.61 -16.51 -5.43
N CYS A 385 -15.63 -15.90 -5.98
CA CYS A 385 -16.99 -16.43 -6.11
C CYS A 385 -17.37 -16.56 -7.57
N SER A 386 -18.39 -17.39 -7.85
CA SER A 386 -18.97 -17.56 -9.18
C SER A 386 -20.45 -17.92 -9.10
N GLY A 387 -21.15 -17.79 -10.22
CA GLY A 387 -22.57 -18.13 -10.34
C GLY A 387 -23.52 -16.94 -10.15
N THR A 388 -24.82 -17.21 -10.32
CA THR A 388 -25.90 -16.21 -10.31
C THR A 388 -26.81 -16.29 -9.08
N GLY A 389 -26.52 -17.20 -8.15
CA GLY A 389 -27.21 -17.26 -6.85
C GLY A 389 -26.91 -16.00 -6.03
N LEU A 390 -27.91 -15.53 -5.27
CA LEU A 390 -27.72 -14.31 -4.45
C LEU A 390 -26.72 -14.47 -3.32
N THR A 391 -26.42 -15.69 -2.90
CA THR A 391 -25.43 -15.97 -1.84
C THR A 391 -24.14 -16.51 -2.42
N CYS A 392 -23.03 -16.10 -1.81
CA CYS A 392 -21.69 -16.63 -2.09
C CYS A 392 -20.98 -16.95 -0.79
N THR A 393 -20.32 -18.11 -0.73
CA THR A 393 -19.43 -18.47 0.38
C THR A 393 -17.99 -18.39 -0.13
N VAL A 394 -17.15 -17.62 0.57
CA VAL A 394 -15.76 -17.38 0.20
C VAL A 394 -14.84 -17.68 1.37
N THR A 395 -13.71 -18.32 1.08
CA THR A 395 -12.62 -18.51 2.07
C THR A 395 -11.55 -17.45 1.82
N VAL A 396 -11.20 -16.71 2.87
CA VAL A 396 -10.17 -15.67 2.80
C VAL A 396 -8.79 -16.32 2.88
N ASN A 397 -7.98 -16.14 1.83
CA ASN A 397 -6.59 -16.57 1.78
C ASN A 397 -5.81 -15.51 0.99
N GLY A 398 -4.94 -14.78 1.68
CA GLY A 398 -4.28 -13.61 1.10
C GLY A 398 -5.27 -12.50 0.76
N ALA A 399 -5.00 -11.72 -0.26
CA ALA A 399 -5.92 -10.71 -0.77
C ALA A 399 -6.98 -11.35 -1.67
N THR A 400 -8.10 -11.70 -1.05
CA THR A 400 -9.23 -12.35 -1.71
C THR A 400 -10.17 -11.31 -2.29
N GLN A 401 -10.47 -11.41 -3.59
CA GLN A 401 -11.36 -10.47 -4.28
C GLN A 401 -12.63 -11.16 -4.76
N VAL A 402 -13.75 -10.48 -4.58
CA VAL A 402 -15.07 -10.89 -5.05
C VAL A 402 -15.72 -9.74 -5.80
N GLY A 403 -16.26 -10.02 -6.99
CA GLY A 403 -17.05 -9.07 -7.76
C GLY A 403 -18.53 -9.43 -7.73
N ALA A 404 -19.41 -8.42 -7.75
CA ALA A 404 -20.86 -8.55 -7.85
C ALA A 404 -21.41 -7.61 -8.92
N GLY A 405 -22.16 -8.16 -9.88
CA GLY A 405 -22.73 -7.40 -10.99
C GLY A 405 -24.23 -7.14 -10.82
N PHE A 406 -24.67 -5.90 -11.11
CA PHE A 406 -26.08 -5.51 -11.08
C PHE A 406 -26.40 -4.63 -12.28
N LEU A 407 -27.47 -4.95 -12.99
CA LEU A 407 -27.94 -4.19 -14.14
C LEU A 407 -29.38 -3.72 -13.95
N PRO A 408 -29.75 -2.52 -14.42
CA PRO A 408 -31.12 -2.08 -14.43
C PRO A 408 -31.94 -2.82 -15.47
N GLN A 409 -33.26 -2.82 -15.29
CA GLN A 409 -34.21 -3.26 -16.30
C GLN A 409 -34.95 -2.07 -16.90
N PHE A 410 -35.24 -2.18 -18.17
CA PHE A 410 -36.02 -1.22 -18.91
C PHE A 410 -37.20 -1.89 -19.60
N THR A 411 -38.25 -1.14 -19.80
CA THR A 411 -39.48 -1.62 -20.45
C THR A 411 -39.35 -1.52 -21.96
N LEU A 412 -39.60 -2.62 -22.67
CA LEU A 412 -39.90 -2.61 -24.08
C LEU A 412 -41.41 -2.70 -24.24
N SER A 413 -42.00 -1.65 -24.85
CA SER A 413 -43.42 -1.60 -25.19
C SER A 413 -43.59 -1.71 -26.71
N VAL A 414 -44.39 -2.65 -27.14
CA VAL A 414 -44.68 -2.90 -28.57
C VAL A 414 -46.11 -2.55 -28.87
N GLY A 415 -46.30 -1.54 -29.75
CA GLY A 415 -47.58 -1.18 -30.27
C GLY A 415 -47.84 -1.84 -31.65
N ARG A 416 -49.10 -1.90 -32.03
CA ARG A 416 -49.49 -2.39 -33.35
C ARG A 416 -50.65 -1.54 -33.91
N SER A 417 -50.64 -1.30 -35.22
CA SER A 417 -51.79 -0.82 -35.94
C SER A 417 -52.48 -1.99 -36.66
N ASN A 418 -53.81 -1.97 -36.69
CA ASN A 418 -54.60 -3.05 -37.26
C ASN A 418 -54.43 -4.43 -36.60
N SER A 419 -54.95 -5.48 -37.20
CA SER A 419 -54.88 -6.85 -36.66
C SER A 419 -53.58 -7.53 -37.12
N GLY A 420 -52.81 -8.04 -36.17
CA GLY A 420 -51.58 -8.79 -36.37
C GLY A 420 -51.00 -9.14 -35.00
N THR A 421 -50.03 -10.01 -34.93
CA THR A 421 -49.33 -10.34 -33.72
C THR A 421 -47.83 -10.08 -33.84
N ILE A 422 -47.17 -9.84 -32.74
CA ILE A 422 -45.73 -9.64 -32.69
C ILE A 422 -45.18 -10.55 -31.63
N SER A 423 -44.22 -11.41 -32.00
CA SER A 423 -43.44 -12.17 -31.07
C SER A 423 -42.06 -11.49 -30.83
N GLY A 424 -41.58 -11.46 -29.63
CA GLY A 424 -40.26 -10.95 -29.26
C GLY A 424 -39.43 -11.98 -28.50
N THR A 425 -38.28 -12.33 -29.05
CA THR A 425 -37.37 -13.29 -28.45
C THR A 425 -36.12 -12.55 -27.93
N PRO A 426 -35.83 -12.59 -26.62
CA PRO A 426 -34.63 -11.98 -26.05
C PRO A 426 -33.40 -12.84 -26.29
N SER A 427 -32.23 -12.20 -26.27
CA SER A 427 -30.90 -12.84 -26.34
C SER A 427 -30.45 -13.42 -25.02
N GLY A 428 -31.35 -13.88 -24.15
CA GLY A 428 -31.03 -14.40 -22.83
C GLY A 428 -32.25 -15.00 -22.16
N ASN A 429 -32.22 -15.08 -20.84
CA ASN A 429 -33.28 -15.69 -20.01
C ASN A 429 -34.40 -14.70 -19.62
N ASP A 430 -34.46 -13.53 -20.24
CA ASP A 430 -35.53 -12.56 -20.02
C ASP A 430 -36.86 -13.05 -20.60
N ARG A 431 -37.95 -12.39 -20.20
CA ARG A 431 -39.30 -12.75 -20.67
C ARG A 431 -39.49 -12.45 -22.16
N THR A 432 -40.21 -13.31 -22.83
CA THR A 432 -40.63 -13.09 -24.22
C THR A 432 -41.77 -12.07 -24.31
N ILE A 433 -41.87 -11.35 -25.43
CA ILE A 433 -43.05 -10.56 -25.81
C ILE A 433 -43.94 -11.42 -26.71
N ASP A 434 -45.22 -11.44 -26.38
CA ASP A 434 -46.28 -12.00 -27.25
C ASP A 434 -47.40 -10.96 -27.35
N CYS A 435 -47.27 -10.11 -28.36
CA CYS A 435 -48.26 -9.02 -28.55
C CYS A 435 -49.49 -9.48 -29.34
N GLY A 436 -50.15 -10.45 -28.84
CA GLY A 436 -51.52 -10.89 -28.96
C GLY A 436 -52.19 -10.79 -27.61
N GLY A 437 -51.39 -11.04 -26.54
CA GLY A 437 -51.79 -10.95 -25.16
C GLY A 437 -50.93 -9.95 -24.35
N ASN A 438 -49.62 -10.01 -24.46
CA ASN A 438 -48.70 -9.23 -23.62
C ASN A 438 -47.73 -8.40 -24.50
N CYS A 439 -48.00 -7.10 -24.65
CA CYS A 439 -47.29 -6.20 -25.53
C CYS A 439 -46.18 -5.41 -24.81
N SER A 440 -45.88 -5.73 -23.58
CA SER A 440 -44.85 -5.01 -22.81
C SER A 440 -44.14 -5.95 -21.83
N ALA A 441 -42.81 -5.86 -21.75
CA ALA A 441 -42.04 -6.61 -20.81
C ALA A 441 -40.78 -5.83 -20.37
N LYS A 442 -40.26 -6.15 -19.20
CA LYS A 442 -38.95 -5.60 -18.73
C LYS A 442 -37.83 -6.53 -19.15
N PHE A 443 -36.78 -5.92 -19.65
CA PHE A 443 -35.54 -6.57 -20.09
C PHE A 443 -34.34 -5.96 -19.39
N THR A 444 -33.37 -6.80 -19.11
CA THR A 444 -32.11 -6.36 -18.53
C THR A 444 -31.37 -5.47 -19.53
N GLN A 445 -30.72 -4.42 -19.04
CA GLN A 445 -29.87 -3.55 -19.89
C GLN A 445 -28.89 -4.38 -20.72
N GLY A 446 -28.79 -4.08 -22.00
CA GLY A 446 -27.92 -4.79 -22.94
C GLY A 446 -28.60 -5.99 -23.64
N THR A 447 -29.78 -6.45 -23.17
CA THR A 447 -30.52 -7.52 -23.86
C THR A 447 -30.93 -7.04 -25.26
N THR A 448 -30.66 -7.88 -26.26
CA THR A 448 -31.16 -7.67 -27.62
C THR A 448 -32.43 -8.50 -27.80
N VAL A 449 -33.53 -7.84 -28.16
CA VAL A 449 -34.82 -8.47 -28.42
C VAL A 449 -35.07 -8.47 -29.92
N THR A 450 -35.23 -9.65 -30.51
CA THR A 450 -35.63 -9.80 -31.89
C THR A 450 -37.15 -9.88 -31.99
N LEU A 451 -37.75 -8.89 -32.56
CA LEU A 451 -39.20 -8.80 -32.81
C LEU A 451 -39.55 -9.38 -34.21
N THR A 452 -40.60 -10.16 -34.26
CA THR A 452 -41.14 -10.72 -35.52
C THR A 452 -42.59 -10.30 -35.67
N ALA A 453 -42.91 -9.59 -36.72
CA ALA A 453 -44.27 -9.22 -37.07
C ALA A 453 -44.97 -10.35 -37.86
N ILE A 454 -46.12 -10.78 -37.37
CA ILE A 454 -46.91 -11.91 -37.92
C ILE A 454 -48.26 -11.35 -38.40
N PRO A 455 -48.44 -11.05 -39.68
CA PRO A 455 -49.71 -10.59 -40.22
C PRO A 455 -50.76 -11.71 -40.17
N PRO A 456 -52.05 -11.38 -39.99
CA PRO A 456 -53.13 -12.36 -40.09
C PRO A 456 -53.33 -12.80 -41.54
N ALA A 457 -54.04 -13.89 -41.70
CA ALA A 457 -54.38 -14.42 -43.09
C ALA A 457 -54.94 -13.35 -44.05
N GLY A 458 -54.33 -13.26 -45.21
CA GLY A 458 -54.74 -12.31 -46.25
C GLY A 458 -54.29 -10.85 -46.05
N LYS A 459 -53.48 -10.56 -45.02
CA LYS A 459 -52.87 -9.26 -44.75
C LYS A 459 -51.36 -9.32 -44.87
N THR A 460 -50.71 -8.15 -44.97
CA THR A 460 -49.26 -8.05 -45.07
C THR A 460 -48.72 -7.10 -43.98
N PHE A 461 -47.46 -7.32 -43.61
CA PHE A 461 -46.72 -6.38 -42.76
C PHE A 461 -46.29 -5.16 -43.60
N ALA A 462 -46.51 -3.95 -43.12
CA ALA A 462 -46.19 -2.73 -43.83
C ALA A 462 -44.81 -2.15 -43.41
N SER A 463 -44.64 -1.86 -42.13
CA SER A 463 -43.40 -1.26 -41.65
C SER A 463 -43.27 -1.28 -40.13
N TRP A 464 -42.06 -1.14 -39.67
CA TRP A 464 -41.74 -0.79 -38.28
C TRP A 464 -41.67 0.71 -38.07
N GLY A 465 -41.92 1.15 -36.83
CA GLY A 465 -41.74 2.52 -36.34
C GLY A 465 -41.21 2.55 -34.89
N GLY A 466 -40.84 3.73 -34.41
CA GLY A 466 -40.22 3.90 -33.10
C GLY A 466 -38.73 3.51 -33.09
N ALA A 467 -38.31 2.65 -32.20
CA ALA A 467 -36.92 2.19 -32.13
C ALA A 467 -36.54 1.20 -33.25
N CYS A 468 -37.51 0.71 -33.99
CA CYS A 468 -37.35 -0.07 -35.23
C CYS A 468 -37.70 0.77 -36.46
N SER A 469 -37.18 0.38 -37.62
CA SER A 469 -37.54 0.98 -38.90
C SER A 469 -37.42 -0.06 -40.01
N GLY A 470 -38.03 0.28 -41.18
CA GLY A 470 -37.99 -0.57 -42.38
C GLY A 470 -39.19 -1.48 -42.56
N THR A 471 -39.17 -2.29 -43.63
CA THR A 471 -40.26 -3.16 -44.08
C THR A 471 -39.98 -4.66 -43.91
N ALA A 472 -38.81 -5.02 -43.42
CA ALA A 472 -38.51 -6.43 -43.10
C ALA A 472 -39.38 -6.90 -41.93
N PRO A 473 -39.91 -8.13 -41.96
CA PRO A 473 -40.82 -8.61 -40.92
C PRO A 473 -40.14 -8.81 -39.55
N THR A 474 -38.83 -8.74 -39.51
CA THR A 474 -38.04 -8.86 -38.25
C THR A 474 -37.27 -7.58 -37.93
N CYS A 475 -37.16 -7.25 -36.67
CA CYS A 475 -36.36 -6.13 -36.18
C CYS A 475 -35.69 -6.52 -34.85
N SER A 476 -34.41 -6.17 -34.64
CA SER A 476 -33.68 -6.36 -33.40
C SER A 476 -33.45 -5.04 -32.68
N VAL A 477 -33.75 -4.99 -31.39
CA VAL A 477 -33.61 -3.80 -30.52
C VAL A 477 -32.76 -4.16 -29.32
N THR A 478 -31.67 -3.43 -29.11
CA THR A 478 -30.87 -3.56 -27.89
C THR A 478 -31.40 -2.60 -26.83
N ILE A 479 -31.74 -3.12 -25.67
CA ILE A 479 -32.38 -2.40 -24.57
C ILE A 479 -31.34 -1.62 -23.75
N ALA A 480 -31.35 -0.31 -23.85
CA ALA A 480 -30.49 0.59 -23.07
C ALA A 480 -31.28 1.59 -22.19
N LYS A 481 -32.59 1.73 -22.45
CA LYS A 481 -33.57 2.58 -21.75
C LYS A 481 -34.97 2.09 -22.07
N ASP A 482 -35.98 2.65 -21.43
CA ASP A 482 -37.37 2.39 -21.83
C ASP A 482 -37.56 2.69 -23.32
N THR A 483 -38.07 1.72 -24.04
CA THR A 483 -38.08 1.69 -25.50
C THR A 483 -39.47 1.35 -26.02
N SER A 484 -39.91 2.01 -27.09
CA SER A 484 -41.16 1.69 -27.77
C SER A 484 -40.92 1.35 -29.23
N VAL A 485 -41.66 0.37 -29.73
CA VAL A 485 -41.68 -0.08 -31.13
C VAL A 485 -43.10 -0.13 -31.59
N GLN A 486 -43.34 0.25 -32.82
CA GLN A 486 -44.65 0.18 -33.47
C GLN A 486 -44.57 -0.74 -34.70
N ALA A 487 -45.45 -1.72 -34.80
CA ALA A 487 -45.62 -2.54 -36.00
C ALA A 487 -46.86 -2.09 -36.76
N ASN A 488 -46.72 -1.80 -38.04
CA ASN A 488 -47.81 -1.39 -38.90
C ASN A 488 -48.18 -2.53 -39.86
N PHE A 489 -49.44 -2.90 -39.88
CA PHE A 489 -49.99 -3.91 -40.80
C PHE A 489 -50.96 -3.24 -41.77
N ASN A 490 -50.96 -3.70 -43.01
CA ASN A 490 -51.89 -3.22 -44.00
C ASN A 490 -53.36 -3.61 -43.64
N LYS A 491 -54.32 -2.79 -44.04
CA LYS A 491 -55.74 -3.03 -43.77
C LYS A 491 -56.29 -4.22 -44.56
#